data_2c5361bc56f1875d79440a141c897085
#
_entry.id   2c5361bc56f1875d79440a141c897085
#
_cell.length_a   1.000
_cell.length_b   1.000
_cell.length_c   1.000
_cell.angle_alpha   90.00
_cell.angle_beta   90.00
_cell.angle_gamma   90.00
#
_symmetry.space_group_name_H-M   'P 1'
#
loop_
_entity.id
_entity.type
_entity.pdbx_description
1 polymer ?
#
loop_
_entity_poly.entity_id
_entity_poly.type
_entity_poly.pdbx_seq_one_letter_code
_entity_poly.pdbx_strand_id
1 'polypeptide(L)'
;EKEHNHFDLAIDVDNLKVRTIEPFLEGIFSRIRGYASGAITLTGDFSDPVLKGKVKLMRTEMLVDYLRTSYSFTGDFNFDKDRMFFKDIQLTDSTFGKGVVSGTISHKAFSDWALDIDLKADNMSVLNTVYSPIEAYYGKAKATGTMTLKGPIDFLVLRANVKSEKGTGVVIPITFSRSLSEN
;
A
#
# COMPACT_ATOMS: atom_id res chain seq x y z
N GLU A 1 -41.35 10.05 -7.49
CA GLU A 1 -40.78 9.21 -6.41
C GLU A 1 -39.40 8.74 -6.92
N LYS A 2 -38.33 9.22 -6.29
CA LYS A 2 -37.01 8.65 -6.52
C LYS A 2 -37.00 7.32 -5.78
N GLU A 3 -36.93 6.20 -6.50
CA GLU A 3 -36.58 4.92 -5.92
C GLU A 3 -35.18 5.07 -5.32
N HIS A 4 -35.11 5.15 -4.01
CA HIS A 4 -33.84 5.05 -3.29
C HIS A 4 -33.43 3.58 -3.36
N ASN A 5 -32.50 3.25 -4.23
CA ASN A 5 -31.88 1.94 -4.31
C ASN A 5 -30.97 1.75 -3.09
N HIS A 6 -31.60 1.54 -1.94
CA HIS A 6 -30.94 1.24 -0.68
C HIS A 6 -30.57 -0.24 -0.64
N PHE A 7 -29.35 -0.54 -0.23
CA PHE A 7 -28.90 -1.91 0.00
C PHE A 7 -28.38 -2.09 1.42
N ASP A 8 -28.50 -3.31 1.92
CA ASP A 8 -28.00 -3.74 3.23
C ASP A 8 -27.42 -5.14 3.06
N LEU A 9 -26.09 -5.23 3.02
CA LEU A 9 -25.36 -6.46 2.80
C LEU A 9 -24.48 -6.76 4.01
N ALA A 10 -24.68 -7.89 4.63
CA ALA A 10 -23.77 -8.46 5.61
C ALA A 10 -22.90 -9.52 4.93
N ILE A 11 -21.58 -9.38 5.03
CA ILE A 11 -20.61 -10.23 4.37
C ILE A 11 -19.72 -10.86 5.44
N ASP A 12 -19.88 -12.15 5.69
CA ASP A 12 -18.98 -12.93 6.51
C ASP A 12 -17.86 -13.51 5.65
N VAL A 13 -16.64 -13.17 5.99
CA VAL A 13 -15.43 -13.65 5.32
C VAL A 13 -14.80 -14.72 6.17
N ASP A 14 -14.79 -15.93 5.69
CA ASP A 14 -14.12 -17.06 6.37
C ASP A 14 -13.04 -17.65 5.48
N ASN A 15 -11.79 -17.46 5.92
CA ASN A 15 -10.60 -18.03 5.28
C ASN A 15 -10.49 -17.77 3.77
N LEU A 16 -10.94 -16.59 3.32
CA LEU A 16 -10.88 -16.16 1.92
C LEU A 16 -9.42 -15.97 1.51
N LYS A 17 -9.04 -16.50 0.37
CA LYS A 17 -7.72 -16.23 -0.22
C LYS A 17 -7.60 -14.75 -0.62
N VAL A 18 -6.66 -14.01 -0.02
CA VAL A 18 -6.47 -12.56 -0.29
C VAL A 18 -6.14 -12.30 -1.77
N ARG A 19 -5.56 -13.26 -2.48
CA ARG A 19 -5.31 -13.19 -3.91
C ARG A 19 -6.56 -12.82 -4.75
N THR A 20 -7.75 -13.12 -4.24
CA THR A 20 -9.01 -12.80 -4.94
C THR A 20 -9.19 -11.30 -5.19
N ILE A 21 -8.60 -10.44 -4.36
CA ILE A 21 -8.65 -8.97 -4.52
C ILE A 21 -7.47 -8.41 -5.35
N GLU A 22 -6.49 -9.22 -5.74
CA GLU A 22 -5.30 -8.76 -6.49
C GLU A 22 -5.63 -7.98 -7.77
N PRO A 23 -6.67 -8.35 -8.59
CA PRO A 23 -7.03 -7.58 -9.78
C PRO A 23 -7.46 -6.13 -9.51
N PHE A 24 -7.94 -5.83 -8.29
CA PHE A 24 -8.34 -4.47 -7.90
C PHE A 24 -7.17 -3.63 -7.38
N LEU A 25 -6.01 -4.25 -7.18
CA LEU A 25 -4.79 -3.64 -6.63
C LEU A 25 -3.65 -3.60 -7.65
N GLU A 26 -3.94 -3.89 -8.92
CA GLU A 26 -2.97 -3.92 -10.01
C GLU A 26 -2.22 -2.60 -10.13
N GLY A 27 -0.89 -2.69 -10.29
CA GLY A 27 0.01 -1.52 -10.33
C GLY A 27 0.42 -0.95 -8.97
N ILE A 28 -0.23 -1.39 -7.87
CA ILE A 28 0.14 -1.00 -6.51
C ILE A 28 0.72 -2.19 -5.77
N PHE A 29 0.00 -3.32 -5.80
CA PHE A 29 0.39 -4.57 -5.15
C PHE A 29 0.19 -5.74 -6.10
N SER A 30 1.14 -6.67 -6.09
CA SER A 30 1.06 -7.93 -6.81
C SER A 30 1.60 -9.10 -5.98
N ARG A 31 1.49 -10.32 -6.52
CA ARG A 31 1.92 -11.56 -5.84
C ARG A 31 1.32 -11.72 -4.45
N ILE A 32 0.05 -11.34 -4.32
CA ILE A 32 -0.65 -11.37 -3.03
C ILE A 32 -0.96 -12.80 -2.65
N ARG A 33 -0.62 -13.16 -1.40
CA ARG A 33 -0.90 -14.45 -0.77
C ARG A 33 -1.44 -14.23 0.63
N GLY A 34 -2.05 -15.26 1.20
CA GLY A 34 -2.59 -15.23 2.55
C GLY A 34 -4.09 -15.40 2.59
N TYR A 35 -4.66 -15.22 3.76
CA TYR A 35 -6.06 -15.46 4.04
C TYR A 35 -6.67 -14.28 4.78
N ALA A 36 -7.95 -14.06 4.54
CA ALA A 36 -8.75 -13.05 5.20
C ALA A 36 -9.92 -13.71 5.94
N SER A 37 -10.20 -13.26 7.17
CA SER A 37 -11.39 -13.65 7.93
C SER A 37 -11.91 -12.44 8.70
N GLY A 38 -13.24 -12.33 8.80
CA GLY A 38 -13.88 -11.21 9.49
C GLY A 38 -15.31 -11.00 9.02
N ALA A 39 -15.89 -9.89 9.42
CA ALA A 39 -17.23 -9.50 9.00
C ALA A 39 -17.25 -8.03 8.59
N ILE A 40 -17.90 -7.74 7.49
CA ILE A 40 -18.13 -6.40 6.98
C ILE A 40 -19.59 -6.23 6.60
N THR A 41 -20.10 -5.01 6.76
CA THR A 41 -21.43 -4.60 6.29
C THR A 41 -21.26 -3.51 5.24
N LEU A 42 -22.01 -3.61 4.17
CA LEU A 42 -22.12 -2.58 3.15
C LEU A 42 -23.57 -2.15 3.06
N THR A 43 -23.84 -0.90 3.47
CA THR A 43 -25.18 -0.33 3.56
C THR A 43 -25.25 1.01 2.83
N GLY A 44 -26.46 1.56 2.67
CA GLY A 44 -26.69 2.86 2.09
C GLY A 44 -27.13 2.82 0.63
N ASP A 45 -26.96 3.93 -0.06
CA ASP A 45 -27.31 4.08 -1.48
C ASP A 45 -26.06 3.95 -2.34
N PHE A 46 -26.23 3.68 -3.64
CA PHE A 46 -25.09 3.60 -4.58
C PHE A 46 -24.27 4.89 -4.67
N SER A 47 -24.87 6.03 -4.33
CA SER A 47 -24.20 7.33 -4.32
C SER A 47 -23.46 7.65 -3.02
N ASP A 48 -23.82 7.01 -1.91
CA ASP A 48 -23.17 7.17 -0.60
C ASP A 48 -23.10 5.80 0.13
N PRO A 49 -22.30 4.86 -0.36
CA PRO A 49 -22.15 3.55 0.25
C PRO A 49 -21.35 3.66 1.56
N VAL A 50 -21.79 2.89 2.56
CA VAL A 50 -21.19 2.85 3.89
C VAL A 50 -20.63 1.46 4.14
N LEU A 51 -19.32 1.36 4.17
CA LEU A 51 -18.60 0.12 4.50
C LEU A 51 -18.15 0.16 5.97
N LYS A 52 -18.53 -0.84 6.75
CA LYS A 52 -18.13 -1.00 8.16
C LYS A 52 -17.73 -2.42 8.47
N GLY A 53 -16.87 -2.59 9.46
CA GLY A 53 -16.50 -3.90 9.96
C GLY A 53 -15.02 -4.07 10.20
N LYS A 54 -14.60 -5.32 10.31
CA LYS A 54 -13.22 -5.67 10.59
C LYS A 54 -12.85 -6.95 9.84
N VAL A 55 -11.68 -6.94 9.21
CA VAL A 55 -11.09 -8.10 8.55
C VAL A 55 -9.68 -8.31 9.08
N LYS A 56 -9.38 -9.52 9.49
CA LYS A 56 -8.02 -9.95 9.83
C LYS A 56 -7.37 -10.59 8.61
N LEU A 57 -6.25 -10.04 8.19
CA LEU A 57 -5.37 -10.66 7.21
C LEU A 57 -4.35 -11.54 7.92
N MET A 58 -4.21 -12.80 7.47
CA MET A 58 -3.38 -13.80 8.11
C MET A 58 -2.35 -14.35 7.14
N ARG A 59 -1.07 -14.40 7.60
CA ARG A 59 0.04 -14.91 6.79
C ARG A 59 0.06 -14.29 5.39
N THR A 60 -0.20 -12.98 5.35
CA THR A 60 -0.27 -12.25 4.11
C THR A 60 1.12 -11.87 3.65
N GLU A 61 1.40 -12.09 2.38
CA GLU A 61 2.57 -11.62 1.67
C GLU A 61 2.12 -10.84 0.45
N MET A 62 2.74 -9.71 0.17
CA MET A 62 2.49 -8.91 -1.01
C MET A 62 3.77 -8.25 -1.51
N LEU A 63 3.89 -8.11 -2.82
CA LEU A 63 4.90 -7.29 -3.48
C LEU A 63 4.34 -5.88 -3.64
N VAL A 64 5.06 -4.87 -3.16
CA VAL A 64 4.80 -3.47 -3.49
C VAL A 64 5.47 -3.19 -4.84
N ASP A 65 4.68 -3.00 -5.89
CA ASP A 65 5.17 -2.97 -7.28
C ASP A 65 6.16 -1.82 -7.52
N TYR A 66 5.88 -0.64 -6.99
CA TYR A 66 6.75 0.53 -7.11
C TYR A 66 8.13 0.34 -6.44
N LEU A 67 8.17 -0.36 -5.31
CA LEU A 67 9.40 -0.61 -4.56
C LEU A 67 10.11 -1.90 -5.00
N ARG A 68 9.40 -2.79 -5.69
CA ARG A 68 9.84 -4.15 -6.01
C ARG A 68 10.29 -4.92 -4.76
N THR A 69 9.60 -4.69 -3.66
CA THR A 69 9.91 -5.29 -2.35
C THR A 69 8.69 -6.02 -1.80
N SER A 70 8.89 -7.26 -1.35
CA SER A 70 7.83 -8.07 -0.73
C SER A 70 7.85 -7.94 0.79
N TYR A 71 6.67 -7.85 1.36
CA TYR A 71 6.46 -7.80 2.80
C TYR A 71 5.46 -8.85 3.24
N SER A 72 5.74 -9.47 4.39
CA SER A 72 4.88 -10.44 5.05
C SER A 72 4.36 -9.88 6.36
N PHE A 73 3.08 -10.14 6.66
CA PHE A 73 2.44 -9.67 7.88
C PHE A 73 1.18 -10.47 8.25
N THR A 74 0.73 -10.24 9.47
CA THR A 74 -0.62 -10.56 9.95
C THR A 74 -1.14 -9.32 10.66
N GLY A 75 -2.38 -8.92 10.38
CA GLY A 75 -2.92 -7.70 10.99
C GLY A 75 -4.41 -7.52 10.79
N ASP A 76 -4.96 -6.65 11.62
CA ASP A 76 -6.37 -6.28 11.61
C ASP A 76 -6.58 -4.99 10.81
N PHE A 77 -7.55 -5.03 9.90
CA PHE A 77 -8.00 -3.90 9.10
C PHE A 77 -9.44 -3.57 9.47
N ASN A 78 -9.66 -2.34 9.88
CA ASN A 78 -10.97 -1.86 10.30
C ASN A 78 -11.55 -0.94 9.23
N PHE A 79 -12.83 -1.08 8.96
CA PHE A 79 -13.56 -0.28 7.99
C PHE A 79 -14.61 0.58 8.72
N ASP A 80 -14.66 1.86 8.40
CA ASP A 80 -15.61 2.80 8.96
C ASP A 80 -15.99 3.85 7.90
N LYS A 81 -17.19 3.69 7.33
CA LYS A 81 -17.81 4.52 6.31
C LYS A 81 -16.88 4.77 5.10
N ASP A 82 -16.03 5.78 5.20
CA ASP A 82 -15.19 6.35 4.13
C ASP A 82 -13.70 6.09 4.34
N ARG A 83 -13.35 5.18 5.24
CA ARG A 83 -11.95 4.87 5.55
C ARG A 83 -11.73 3.43 5.96
N MET A 84 -10.55 2.94 5.61
CA MET A 84 -9.96 1.73 6.17
C MET A 84 -8.74 2.15 7.00
N PHE A 85 -8.60 1.61 8.21
CA PHE A 85 -7.46 1.92 9.06
C PHE A 85 -6.90 0.67 9.72
N PHE A 86 -5.60 0.72 10.00
CA PHE A 86 -4.85 -0.34 10.65
C PHE A 86 -3.78 0.25 11.55
N LYS A 87 -3.40 -0.48 12.58
CA LYS A 87 -2.46 0.03 13.59
C LYS A 87 -1.45 -1.04 13.98
N ASP A 88 -0.19 -0.61 14.11
CA ASP A 88 0.94 -1.39 14.66
C ASP A 88 1.14 -2.77 14.00
N ILE A 89 0.87 -2.86 12.69
CA ILE A 89 1.10 -4.09 11.94
C ILE A 89 2.60 -4.33 11.78
N GLN A 90 3.05 -5.50 12.23
CA GLN A 90 4.44 -5.92 12.10
C GLN A 90 4.70 -6.42 10.68
N LEU A 91 5.64 -5.81 9.99
CA LEU A 91 6.10 -6.22 8.68
C LEU A 91 7.44 -6.97 8.79
N THR A 92 7.63 -7.93 7.91
CA THR A 92 8.93 -8.57 7.68
C THR A 92 9.18 -8.61 6.18
N ASP A 93 10.34 -8.17 5.73
CA ASP A 93 10.74 -8.29 4.32
C ASP A 93 11.43 -9.63 4.01
N SER A 94 11.68 -9.90 2.73
CA SER A 94 12.34 -11.13 2.26
C SER A 94 13.79 -11.30 2.75
N THR A 95 14.38 -10.27 3.35
CA THR A 95 15.74 -10.29 3.92
C THR A 95 15.74 -10.24 5.45
N PHE A 96 14.57 -10.50 6.07
CA PHE A 96 14.33 -10.48 7.51
C PHE A 96 14.47 -9.11 8.18
N GLY A 97 14.50 -8.02 7.42
CA GLY A 97 14.31 -6.67 7.92
C GLY A 97 12.88 -6.51 8.47
N LYS A 98 12.72 -5.70 9.48
CA LYS A 98 11.46 -5.54 10.20
C LYS A 98 10.92 -4.12 10.09
N GLY A 99 9.61 -3.99 10.16
CA GLY A 99 8.95 -2.70 10.22
C GLY A 99 7.65 -2.77 11.01
N VAL A 100 7.20 -1.61 11.44
CA VAL A 100 5.87 -1.43 12.03
C VAL A 100 5.15 -0.38 11.22
N VAL A 101 3.97 -0.72 10.72
CA VAL A 101 3.16 0.18 9.90
C VAL A 101 1.82 0.43 10.56
N SER A 102 1.40 1.69 10.56
CA SER A 102 0.06 2.13 10.91
C SER A 102 -0.45 3.07 9.82
N GLY A 103 -1.75 3.12 9.61
CA GLY A 103 -2.26 4.03 8.60
C GLY A 103 -3.75 4.05 8.44
N THR A 104 -4.16 5.01 7.62
CA THR A 104 -5.53 5.19 7.16
C THR A 104 -5.53 5.36 5.65
N ILE A 105 -6.43 4.67 4.99
CA ILE A 105 -6.77 4.85 3.59
C ILE A 105 -8.20 5.38 3.57
N SER A 106 -8.38 6.60 3.12
CA SER A 106 -9.69 7.24 3.02
C SER A 106 -10.14 7.36 1.57
N HIS A 107 -11.45 7.44 1.39
CA HIS A 107 -12.07 7.63 0.09
C HIS A 107 -13.37 8.44 0.24
N LYS A 108 -13.90 8.91 -0.86
CA LYS A 108 -15.22 9.53 -0.92
C LYS A 108 -16.07 8.74 -1.91
N ALA A 109 -17.05 7.99 -1.38
CA ALA A 109 -17.89 7.09 -2.19
C ALA A 109 -17.07 6.17 -3.12
N PHE A 110 -15.97 5.58 -2.61
CA PHE A 110 -14.99 4.77 -3.36
C PHE A 110 -14.26 5.51 -4.49
N SER A 111 -14.22 6.84 -4.42
CA SER A 111 -13.39 7.72 -5.25
C SER A 111 -12.51 8.61 -4.37
N ASP A 112 -11.73 9.51 -4.96
CA ASP A 112 -10.90 10.50 -4.25
C ASP A 112 -10.05 9.88 -3.12
N TRP A 113 -9.32 8.83 -3.45
CA TRP A 113 -8.51 8.09 -2.50
C TRP A 113 -7.36 8.92 -1.93
N ALA A 114 -7.17 8.84 -0.62
CA ALA A 114 -6.03 9.47 0.06
C ALA A 114 -5.41 8.51 1.08
N LEU A 115 -4.10 8.64 1.25
CA LEU A 115 -3.29 7.83 2.17
C LEU A 115 -2.77 8.69 3.32
N ASP A 116 -2.70 8.10 4.50
CA ASP A 116 -1.96 8.58 5.65
C ASP A 116 -1.30 7.37 6.31
N ILE A 117 -0.04 7.10 5.93
CA ILE A 117 0.70 5.91 6.32
C ILE A 117 1.96 6.32 7.06
N ASP A 118 2.17 5.75 8.23
CA ASP A 118 3.39 5.88 9.02
C ASP A 118 4.10 4.53 9.10
N LEU A 119 5.38 4.49 8.76
CA LEU A 119 6.23 3.30 8.81
C LEU A 119 7.47 3.57 9.66
N LYS A 120 7.73 2.68 10.60
CA LYS A 120 9.02 2.59 11.30
C LYS A 120 9.74 1.34 10.80
N ALA A 121 10.91 1.53 10.22
CA ALA A 121 11.74 0.48 9.64
C ALA A 121 12.96 0.18 10.51
N ASP A 122 13.37 -1.09 10.55
CA ASP A 122 14.61 -1.57 11.16
C ASP A 122 15.29 -2.53 10.17
N ASN A 123 16.39 -2.09 9.59
CA ASN A 123 17.15 -2.78 8.55
C ASN A 123 16.28 -3.34 7.41
N MET A 124 15.22 -2.63 7.07
CA MET A 124 14.17 -3.06 6.16
C MET A 124 14.53 -2.72 4.72
N SER A 125 14.30 -3.65 3.80
CA SER A 125 14.40 -3.42 2.36
C SER A 125 13.27 -2.48 1.93
N VAL A 126 13.64 -1.31 1.41
CA VAL A 126 12.69 -0.26 0.99
C VAL A 126 12.76 0.03 -0.51
N LEU A 127 13.69 -0.60 -1.22
CA LEU A 127 13.81 -0.53 -2.67
C LEU A 127 14.57 -1.76 -3.18
N ASN A 128 14.09 -2.33 -4.30
CA ASN A 128 14.76 -3.42 -5.01
C ASN A 128 14.38 -3.36 -6.51
N THR A 129 14.67 -2.24 -7.16
CA THR A 129 14.37 -1.99 -8.57
C THR A 129 15.57 -2.28 -9.46
N VAL A 130 15.30 -2.66 -10.69
CA VAL A 130 16.31 -2.82 -11.74
C VAL A 130 16.27 -1.62 -12.69
N TYR A 131 17.33 -1.42 -13.45
CA TYR A 131 17.38 -0.36 -14.45
C TYR A 131 16.18 -0.46 -15.41
N SER A 132 15.54 0.67 -15.62
CA SER A 132 14.51 0.87 -16.63
C SER A 132 14.69 2.27 -17.25
N PRO A 133 14.54 2.44 -18.57
CA PRO A 133 14.71 3.75 -19.22
C PRO A 133 13.69 4.82 -18.78
N ILE A 134 12.55 4.38 -18.23
CA ILE A 134 11.46 5.27 -17.79
C ILE A 134 11.50 5.57 -16.30
N GLU A 135 12.34 4.87 -15.52
CA GLU A 135 12.45 5.07 -14.08
C GLU A 135 13.52 6.12 -13.74
N ALA A 136 13.18 7.00 -12.82
CA ALA A 136 14.08 8.07 -12.37
C ALA A 136 15.27 7.56 -11.53
N TYR A 137 15.18 6.35 -11.01
CA TYR A 137 16.21 5.71 -10.18
C TYR A 137 16.06 4.19 -10.19
N TYR A 138 17.14 3.49 -9.88
CA TYR A 138 17.13 2.04 -9.69
C TYR A 138 18.19 1.62 -8.66
N GLY A 139 18.06 0.40 -8.14
CA GLY A 139 19.01 -0.18 -7.21
C GLY A 139 18.34 -0.86 -6.03
N LYS A 140 19.13 -1.05 -4.98
CA LYS A 140 18.66 -1.66 -3.72
C LYS A 140 18.87 -0.69 -2.58
N ALA A 141 17.90 -0.57 -1.69
CA ALA A 141 18.04 0.21 -0.48
C ALA A 141 17.48 -0.53 0.72
N LYS A 142 18.26 -0.52 1.80
CA LYS A 142 17.83 -0.90 3.13
C LYS A 142 17.91 0.33 4.03
N ALA A 143 16.93 0.47 4.92
CA ALA A 143 16.82 1.63 5.78
C ALA A 143 16.39 1.27 7.20
N THR A 144 16.86 2.07 8.14
CA THR A 144 16.39 2.12 9.53
C THR A 144 15.95 3.54 9.83
N GLY A 145 14.74 3.72 10.37
CA GLY A 145 14.19 5.03 10.69
C GLY A 145 12.68 5.12 10.48
N THR A 146 12.19 6.32 10.23
CA THR A 146 10.76 6.59 10.07
C THR A 146 10.45 7.17 8.69
N MET A 147 9.32 6.76 8.14
CA MET A 147 8.80 7.24 6.87
C MET A 147 7.31 7.53 7.00
N THR A 148 6.85 8.58 6.35
CA THR A 148 5.43 8.90 6.24
C THR A 148 5.06 9.10 4.77
N LEU A 149 3.91 8.57 4.37
CA LEU A 149 3.35 8.71 3.02
C LEU A 149 1.94 9.30 3.16
N LYS A 150 1.76 10.55 2.74
CA LYS A 150 0.49 11.28 2.96
C LYS A 150 0.04 12.03 1.72
N GLY A 151 -1.27 12.07 1.53
CA GLY A 151 -1.93 12.86 0.50
C GLY A 151 -2.89 12.09 -0.39
N PRO A 152 -3.57 12.78 -1.31
CA PRO A 152 -4.33 12.16 -2.38
C PRO A 152 -3.44 11.24 -3.23
N ILE A 153 -4.02 10.15 -3.79
CA ILE A 153 -3.25 9.15 -4.53
C ILE A 153 -2.52 9.73 -5.76
N ASP A 154 -3.10 10.78 -6.35
CA ASP A 154 -2.49 11.51 -7.48
C ASP A 154 -1.37 12.48 -7.06
N PHE A 155 -1.25 12.76 -5.77
CA PHE A 155 -0.24 13.67 -5.22
C PHE A 155 0.21 13.22 -3.83
N LEU A 156 0.98 12.14 -3.78
CA LEU A 156 1.52 11.59 -2.54
C LEU A 156 2.84 12.29 -2.16
N VAL A 157 2.95 12.66 -0.89
CA VAL A 157 4.17 13.22 -0.30
C VAL A 157 4.82 12.19 0.59
N LEU A 158 6.01 11.71 0.20
CA LEU A 158 6.87 10.88 1.02
C LEU A 158 7.82 11.76 1.84
N ARG A 159 7.81 11.60 3.16
CA ARG A 159 8.82 12.14 4.06
C ARG A 159 9.56 10.99 4.72
N ALA A 160 10.88 11.02 4.71
CA ALA A 160 11.71 9.98 5.29
C ALA A 160 12.80 10.60 6.17
N ASN A 161 12.92 10.08 7.38
CA ASN A 161 14.04 10.34 8.29
C ASN A 161 14.70 8.98 8.58
N VAL A 162 15.63 8.60 7.71
CA VAL A 162 16.19 7.25 7.68
C VAL A 162 17.70 7.27 7.53
N LYS A 163 18.33 6.27 8.12
CA LYS A 163 19.71 5.89 7.88
C LYS A 163 19.74 4.74 6.87
N SER A 164 20.58 4.85 5.85
CA SER A 164 20.84 3.75 4.92
C SER A 164 21.67 2.66 5.61
N GLU A 165 21.32 1.41 5.35
CA GLU A 165 22.01 0.24 5.91
C GLU A 165 22.95 -0.40 4.88
N LYS A 166 23.81 -1.30 5.37
CA LYS A 166 24.78 -2.03 4.53
C LYS A 166 24.09 -2.76 3.38
N GLY A 167 24.62 -2.63 2.18
CA GLY A 167 24.06 -3.21 0.96
C GLY A 167 23.13 -2.26 0.21
N THR A 168 23.00 -1.01 0.64
CA THR A 168 22.32 0.05 -0.10
C THR A 168 23.21 0.54 -1.25
N GLY A 169 22.64 0.57 -2.45
CA GLY A 169 23.22 1.16 -3.65
C GLY A 169 22.10 1.61 -4.59
N VAL A 170 21.90 2.92 -4.67
CA VAL A 170 20.86 3.54 -5.53
C VAL A 170 21.56 4.37 -6.60
N VAL A 171 21.14 4.22 -7.83
CA VAL A 171 21.64 4.95 -9.00
C VAL A 171 20.53 5.87 -9.51
N ILE A 172 20.85 7.13 -9.67
CA ILE A 172 19.99 8.13 -10.32
C ILE A 172 20.65 8.48 -11.66
N PRO A 173 20.13 7.97 -12.81
CA PRO A 173 20.70 8.26 -14.11
C PRO A 173 20.48 9.74 -14.45
N ILE A 174 21.57 10.48 -14.68
CA ILE A 174 21.50 11.86 -15.15
C ILE A 174 21.63 11.85 -16.67
N THR A 175 20.50 12.07 -17.37
CA THR A 175 20.49 12.16 -18.83
C THR A 175 20.72 13.63 -19.24
N PHE A 176 21.88 13.93 -19.82
CA PHE A 176 22.13 15.23 -20.45
C PHE A 176 21.59 15.21 -21.89
N SER A 177 20.48 15.85 -22.15
CA SER A 177 20.07 16.17 -23.51
C SER A 177 21.00 17.24 -24.07
N ARG A 178 21.99 16.86 -24.85
CA ARG A 178 22.77 17.83 -25.67
C ARG A 178 21.93 18.19 -26.87
N SER A 179 21.24 19.30 -26.86
CA SER A 179 20.73 19.90 -28.09
C SER A 179 21.94 20.38 -28.91
N LEU A 180 22.30 19.64 -29.96
CA LEU A 180 23.16 20.16 -31.00
C LEU A 180 22.32 21.16 -31.78
N SER A 181 22.56 22.46 -31.58
CA SER A 181 22.13 23.46 -32.51
C SER A 181 23.05 23.33 -33.73
N GLU A 182 22.54 22.78 -34.83
CA GLU A 182 23.18 22.92 -36.13
C GLU A 182 23.04 24.40 -36.58
N ASN A 183 24.20 25.04 -36.83
CA ASN A 183 24.27 26.29 -37.55
C ASN A 183 24.16 26.02 -39.05
#